data_5b19382fb8665eb86fe1f67574f41f9d
#
_entry.id   5b19382fb8665eb86fe1f67574f41f9d
#
_cell.length_a   1.000
_cell.length_b   1.000
_cell.length_c   1.000
_cell.angle_alpha   90.00
_cell.angle_beta   90.00
_cell.angle_gamma   90.00
#
_symmetry.space_group_name_H-M   'P 1'
#
loop_
_entity.id
_entity.type
_entity.pdbx_description
1 polymer ?
#
loop_
_entity_poly.entity_id
_entity_poly.type
_entity_poly.pdbx_seq_one_letter_code
_entity_poly.pdbx_strand_id
1 'polypeptide(L)'
;MGKEAQLVLLLALPIAALRMNIDVAAVRAAAAPFSCAILRRGDKYLAEVRGADAQAAAGRLTCYGGKRERGESSLECLVRELNEELGWAPEHIPAEPACSLLVDGYLIAHFYEASVDRADFATEGRAFEFVDEGDARWSAWHARVLAARGAVAVFDDGGDPAATLELLRKVPTAGEDGLERRYYEPL
;
A
#
# COMPACT_ATOMS: atom_id res chain seq x y z
N MET A 1 -36.78 23.55 3.37
CA MET A 1 -36.21 22.24 3.74
C MET A 1 -35.15 21.84 2.72
N GLY A 2 -33.92 21.66 3.15
CA GLY A 2 -32.90 20.94 2.39
C GLY A 2 -31.74 21.74 1.86
N LYS A 3 -30.91 22.37 2.72
CA LYS A 3 -29.55 22.87 2.36
C LYS A 3 -28.47 22.53 3.39
N GLU A 4 -28.72 21.59 4.31
CA GLU A 4 -27.74 21.25 5.37
C GLU A 4 -27.00 19.91 5.18
N ALA A 5 -27.26 19.15 4.11
CA ALA A 5 -26.67 17.82 3.95
C ALA A 5 -25.35 17.79 3.15
N GLN A 6 -24.82 18.93 2.69
CA GLN A 6 -23.63 18.98 1.82
C GLN A 6 -22.36 19.51 2.50
N LEU A 7 -22.42 19.84 3.79
CA LEU A 7 -21.30 20.48 4.50
C LEU A 7 -20.45 19.52 5.37
N VAL A 8 -20.83 18.25 5.49
CA VAL A 8 -20.18 17.32 6.43
C VAL A 8 -19.05 16.49 5.76
N LEU A 9 -18.94 16.48 4.43
CA LEU A 9 -17.93 15.66 3.74
C LEU A 9 -16.59 16.37 3.46
N LEU A 10 -16.47 17.66 3.81
CA LEU A 10 -15.26 18.46 3.53
C LEU A 10 -14.29 18.58 4.74
N LEU A 11 -14.59 17.98 5.87
CA LEU A 11 -13.81 18.17 7.11
C LEU A 11 -12.88 17.02 7.50
N ALA A 12 -12.72 16.01 6.66
CA ALA A 12 -11.85 14.85 6.96
C ALA A 12 -10.57 14.77 6.11
N LEU A 13 -10.26 15.78 5.30
CA LEU A 13 -8.94 15.85 4.66
C LEU A 13 -7.94 16.42 5.68
N PRO A 14 -6.86 15.72 6.03
CA PRO A 14 -5.84 16.28 6.89
C PRO A 14 -5.29 17.55 6.24
N ILE A 15 -5.08 18.59 7.04
CA ILE A 15 -4.61 19.93 6.61
C ILE A 15 -3.29 19.87 5.80
N ALA A 16 -2.50 18.80 5.96
CA ALA A 16 -1.31 18.54 5.15
C ALA A 16 -1.62 18.26 3.66
N ALA A 17 -2.72 17.56 3.35
CA ALA A 17 -3.10 17.27 1.95
C ALA A 17 -3.50 18.54 1.16
N LEU A 18 -3.85 19.62 1.85
CA LEU A 18 -4.21 20.91 1.22
C LEU A 18 -2.97 21.71 0.74
N ARG A 19 -1.76 21.30 1.11
CA ARG A 19 -0.52 22.04 0.79
C ARG A 19 0.32 21.43 -0.33
N MET A 20 0.07 20.19 -0.70
CA MET A 20 0.78 19.54 -1.81
C MET A 20 -0.14 19.43 -3.01
N ASN A 21 0.22 20.11 -4.08
CA ASN A 21 -0.43 19.93 -5.39
C ASN A 21 0.10 18.60 -5.98
N ILE A 22 -0.39 17.46 -5.45
CA ILE A 22 0.09 16.15 -5.83
C ILE A 22 -0.44 15.82 -7.23
N ASP A 23 0.45 15.66 -8.18
CA ASP A 23 0.12 15.11 -9.49
C ASP A 23 -0.07 13.58 -9.35
N VAL A 24 -1.33 13.17 -9.19
CA VAL A 24 -1.71 11.77 -9.02
C VAL A 24 -1.25 10.91 -10.20
N ALA A 25 -1.28 11.44 -11.43
CA ALA A 25 -0.84 10.70 -12.61
C ALA A 25 0.67 10.46 -12.58
N ALA A 26 1.45 11.49 -12.22
CA ALA A 26 2.90 11.36 -12.07
C ALA A 26 3.27 10.36 -10.96
N VAL A 27 2.58 10.40 -9.81
CA VAL A 27 2.81 9.46 -8.71
C VAL A 27 2.53 8.02 -9.13
N ARG A 28 1.42 7.77 -9.83
CA ARG A 28 1.07 6.43 -10.31
C ARG A 28 2.02 5.88 -11.38
N ALA A 29 2.57 6.78 -12.21
CA ALA A 29 3.54 6.41 -13.24
C ALA A 29 4.95 6.21 -12.69
N ALA A 30 5.25 6.73 -11.51
CA ALA A 30 6.56 6.57 -10.87
C ALA A 30 6.77 5.13 -10.40
N ALA A 31 8.02 4.70 -10.34
CA ALA A 31 8.34 3.38 -9.82
C ALA A 31 8.35 3.39 -8.29
N ALA A 32 7.54 2.54 -7.66
CA ALA A 32 7.52 2.37 -6.22
C ALA A 32 8.44 1.22 -5.78
N PRO A 33 9.09 1.33 -4.61
CA PRO A 33 9.94 0.26 -4.08
C PRO A 33 9.16 -0.97 -3.59
N PHE A 34 7.88 -0.81 -3.23
CA PHE A 34 7.03 -1.90 -2.80
C PHE A 34 5.79 -2.02 -3.69
N SER A 35 5.31 -3.25 -3.86
CA SER A 35 4.04 -3.58 -4.49
C SER A 35 3.19 -4.40 -3.56
N CYS A 36 1.94 -3.97 -3.35
CA CYS A 36 1.01 -4.60 -2.42
C CYS A 36 -0.35 -4.83 -3.08
N ALA A 37 -1.11 -5.78 -2.57
CA ALA A 37 -2.45 -6.11 -3.04
C ALA A 37 -3.54 -5.75 -2.03
N ILE A 38 -4.56 -5.05 -2.48
CA ILE A 38 -5.85 -4.93 -1.81
C ILE A 38 -6.70 -6.08 -2.33
N LEU A 39 -6.75 -7.17 -1.59
CA LEU A 39 -7.45 -8.39 -1.98
C LEU A 39 -8.86 -8.41 -1.39
N ARG A 40 -9.90 -8.44 -2.23
CA ARG A 40 -11.30 -8.35 -1.81
C ARG A 40 -12.10 -9.61 -2.12
N ARG A 41 -12.95 -10.01 -1.18
CA ARG A 41 -14.00 -11.00 -1.36
C ARG A 41 -15.32 -10.41 -0.88
N GLY A 42 -16.14 -9.93 -1.82
CA GLY A 42 -17.34 -9.17 -1.48
C GLY A 42 -17.00 -7.86 -0.78
N ASP A 43 -17.49 -7.68 0.43
CA ASP A 43 -17.26 -6.51 1.31
C ASP A 43 -16.06 -6.68 2.26
N LYS A 44 -15.41 -7.86 2.25
CA LYS A 44 -14.28 -8.17 3.12
C LYS A 44 -12.95 -8.07 2.39
N TYR A 45 -11.91 -7.78 3.17
CA TYR A 45 -10.52 -7.69 2.74
C TYR A 45 -9.71 -8.84 3.32
N LEU A 46 -8.95 -9.52 2.47
CA LEU A 46 -7.97 -10.49 2.93
C LEU A 46 -6.77 -9.75 3.51
N ALA A 47 -6.51 -9.99 4.78
CA ALA A 47 -5.42 -9.38 5.52
C ALA A 47 -4.46 -10.43 6.07
N GLU A 48 -3.16 -10.13 6.04
CA GLU A 48 -2.17 -10.84 6.84
C GLU A 48 -2.26 -10.37 8.29
N VAL A 49 -2.26 -11.32 9.23
CA VAL A 49 -2.12 -11.03 10.66
C VAL A 49 -0.63 -11.11 11.00
N ARG A 50 0.01 -9.96 11.18
CA ARG A 50 1.45 -9.90 11.48
C ARG A 50 1.74 -10.51 12.85
N GLY A 51 2.78 -11.33 12.93
CA GLY A 51 3.25 -11.88 14.20
C GLY A 51 3.61 -10.80 15.22
N ALA A 52 3.53 -11.12 16.50
CA ALA A 52 3.88 -10.17 17.57
C ALA A 52 5.37 -9.78 17.56
N ASP A 53 6.21 -10.58 16.92
CA ASP A 53 7.67 -10.40 16.75
C ASP A 53 8.05 -9.77 15.40
N ALA A 54 7.06 -9.42 14.57
CA ALA A 54 7.34 -8.80 13.27
C ALA A 54 8.05 -7.44 13.44
N GLN A 55 9.07 -7.19 12.62
CA GLN A 55 9.82 -5.94 12.65
C GLN A 55 8.97 -4.71 12.30
N ALA A 56 7.93 -4.89 11.47
CA ALA A 56 7.00 -3.84 11.11
C ALA A 56 5.56 -4.30 11.34
N ALA A 57 4.72 -3.39 11.81
CA ALA A 57 3.30 -3.60 12.06
C ALA A 57 2.99 -4.83 12.96
N ALA A 58 3.83 -5.12 13.98
CA ALA A 58 3.67 -6.24 14.87
C ALA A 58 2.25 -6.31 15.47
N GLY A 59 1.60 -7.48 15.37
CA GLY A 59 0.24 -7.72 15.86
C GLY A 59 -0.86 -6.97 15.09
N ARG A 60 -0.54 -6.35 13.96
CA ARG A 60 -1.49 -5.60 13.13
C ARG A 60 -1.88 -6.37 11.88
N LEU A 61 -2.93 -5.88 11.23
CA LEU A 61 -3.35 -6.32 9.90
C LEU A 61 -2.61 -5.53 8.83
N THR A 62 -2.17 -6.23 7.80
CA THR A 62 -1.52 -5.64 6.62
C THR A 62 -2.08 -6.24 5.33
N CYS A 63 -1.97 -5.52 4.23
CA CYS A 63 -2.13 -6.09 2.90
C CYS A 63 -0.94 -6.99 2.59
N TYR A 64 -1.13 -7.93 1.68
CA TYR A 64 -0.07 -8.78 1.13
C TYR A 64 0.78 -8.03 0.12
N GLY A 65 2.03 -8.45 -0.02
CA GLY A 65 2.97 -7.88 -0.96
C GLY A 65 4.30 -7.59 -0.32
N GLY A 66 5.24 -7.13 -1.13
CA GLY A 66 6.58 -6.94 -0.64
C GLY A 66 7.41 -6.05 -1.54
N LYS A 67 8.70 -6.23 -1.41
CA LYS A 67 9.74 -5.43 -1.98
C LYS A 67 10.05 -5.86 -3.40
N ARG A 68 10.13 -4.89 -4.30
CA ARG A 68 10.48 -5.11 -5.68
C ARG A 68 11.95 -5.52 -5.82
N GLU A 69 12.20 -6.59 -6.54
CA GLU A 69 13.54 -7.04 -6.88
C GLU A 69 14.08 -6.33 -8.14
N ARG A 70 15.40 -6.47 -8.37
CA ARG A 70 16.05 -5.87 -9.52
C ARG A 70 15.46 -6.41 -10.83
N GLY A 71 15.04 -5.51 -11.71
CA GLY A 71 14.48 -5.85 -13.02
C GLY A 71 12.99 -6.18 -13.02
N GLU A 72 12.33 -6.27 -11.86
CA GLU A 72 10.90 -6.49 -11.78
C GLU A 72 10.11 -5.20 -12.07
N SER A 73 9.01 -5.32 -12.78
CA SER A 73 7.93 -4.35 -12.73
C SER A 73 7.16 -4.47 -11.40
N SER A 74 6.34 -3.48 -11.07
CA SER A 74 5.49 -3.54 -9.88
C SER A 74 4.52 -4.72 -9.89
N LEU A 75 3.98 -5.10 -11.06
CA LEU A 75 3.07 -6.25 -11.16
C LEU A 75 3.79 -7.59 -11.06
N GLU A 76 4.99 -7.73 -11.65
CA GLU A 76 5.80 -8.95 -11.50
C GLU A 76 6.18 -9.17 -10.04
N CYS A 77 6.62 -8.12 -9.33
CA CYS A 77 6.84 -8.14 -7.90
C CYS A 77 5.59 -8.62 -7.16
N LEU A 78 4.44 -8.00 -7.43
CA LEU A 78 3.20 -8.34 -6.74
C LEU A 78 2.81 -9.81 -6.95
N VAL A 79 2.88 -10.30 -8.19
CA VAL A 79 2.54 -11.71 -8.51
C VAL A 79 3.51 -12.67 -7.81
N ARG A 80 4.82 -12.37 -7.78
CA ARG A 80 5.81 -13.16 -7.06
C ARG A 80 5.49 -13.23 -5.56
N GLU A 81 5.32 -12.07 -4.92
CA GLU A 81 5.03 -11.97 -3.48
C GLU A 81 3.73 -12.71 -3.09
N LEU A 82 2.67 -12.56 -3.90
CA LEU A 82 1.41 -13.27 -3.63
C LEU A 82 1.57 -14.79 -3.77
N ASN A 83 2.36 -15.28 -4.74
CA ASN A 83 2.65 -16.70 -4.84
C ASN A 83 3.51 -17.21 -3.67
N GLU A 84 4.49 -16.43 -3.21
CA GLU A 84 5.33 -16.78 -2.07
C GLU A 84 4.52 -16.77 -0.75
N GLU A 85 3.68 -15.77 -0.54
CA GLU A 85 2.98 -15.57 0.72
C GLU A 85 1.66 -16.34 0.83
N LEU A 86 0.94 -16.54 -0.28
CA LEU A 86 -0.38 -17.18 -0.32
C LEU A 86 -0.42 -18.50 -1.11
N GLY A 87 0.65 -18.85 -1.82
CA GLY A 87 0.63 -19.93 -2.80
C GLY A 87 -0.35 -19.67 -3.95
N TRP A 88 -0.72 -18.42 -4.19
CA TRP A 88 -1.73 -18.02 -5.16
C TRP A 88 -1.62 -16.54 -5.52
N ALA A 89 -1.89 -16.24 -6.79
CA ALA A 89 -2.09 -14.88 -7.25
C ALA A 89 -3.37 -14.81 -8.11
N PRO A 90 -4.07 -13.65 -8.14
CA PRO A 90 -5.23 -13.45 -9.01
C PRO A 90 -4.85 -13.61 -10.49
N GLU A 91 -5.76 -14.19 -11.31
CA GLU A 91 -5.56 -14.27 -12.75
C GLU A 91 -5.55 -12.90 -13.42
N HIS A 92 -6.25 -11.94 -12.83
CA HIS A 92 -6.33 -10.59 -13.35
C HIS A 92 -6.05 -9.56 -12.25
N ILE A 93 -5.00 -8.77 -12.47
CA ILE A 93 -4.66 -7.59 -11.67
C ILE A 93 -4.65 -6.39 -12.61
N PRO A 94 -5.39 -5.29 -12.31
CA PRO A 94 -5.36 -4.08 -13.13
C PRO A 94 -3.93 -3.55 -13.28
N ALA A 95 -3.60 -3.00 -14.46
CA ALA A 95 -2.26 -2.47 -14.72
C ALA A 95 -1.95 -1.21 -13.90
N GLU A 96 -2.99 -0.43 -13.57
CA GLU A 96 -2.84 0.77 -12.77
C GLU A 96 -3.08 0.49 -11.28
N PRO A 97 -2.29 1.09 -10.38
CA PRO A 97 -2.52 0.95 -8.96
C PRO A 97 -3.84 1.61 -8.54
N ALA A 98 -4.59 0.93 -7.69
CA ALA A 98 -5.79 1.47 -7.05
C ALA A 98 -5.44 2.60 -6.07
N CYS A 99 -4.27 2.54 -5.45
CA CYS A 99 -3.76 3.58 -4.55
C CYS A 99 -2.23 3.57 -4.57
N SER A 100 -1.63 4.75 -4.39
CA SER A 100 -0.20 4.89 -4.13
C SER A 100 0.01 5.51 -2.75
N LEU A 101 0.97 5.01 -1.99
CA LEU A 101 1.27 5.49 -0.64
C LEU A 101 2.49 6.40 -0.66
N LEU A 102 2.30 7.64 -0.23
CA LEU A 102 3.38 8.57 0.11
C LEU A 102 3.53 8.64 1.63
N VAL A 103 4.76 8.55 2.12
CA VAL A 103 5.11 8.77 3.51
C VAL A 103 6.18 9.85 3.57
N ASP A 104 5.92 10.92 4.29
CA ASP A 104 6.82 12.09 4.41
C ASP A 104 7.30 12.63 3.04
N GLY A 105 6.44 12.56 2.03
CA GLY A 105 6.73 12.97 0.65
C GLY A 105 7.41 11.93 -0.23
N TYR A 106 7.78 10.77 0.30
CA TYR A 106 8.39 9.68 -0.47
C TYR A 106 7.36 8.67 -0.95
N LEU A 107 7.46 8.25 -2.22
CA LEU A 107 6.65 7.15 -2.73
C LEU A 107 7.16 5.83 -2.15
N ILE A 108 6.32 5.18 -1.35
CA ILE A 108 6.66 3.92 -0.67
C ILE A 108 6.14 2.72 -1.44
N ALA A 109 4.87 2.72 -1.80
CA ALA A 109 4.25 1.54 -2.38
C ALA A 109 3.14 1.89 -3.38
N HIS A 110 2.95 0.99 -4.34
CA HIS A 110 1.74 0.89 -5.13
C HIS A 110 0.85 -0.25 -4.60
N PHE A 111 -0.44 0.02 -4.49
CA PHE A 111 -1.44 -0.95 -4.08
C PHE A 111 -2.39 -1.23 -5.25
N TYR A 112 -2.51 -2.50 -5.60
CA TYR A 112 -3.37 -2.99 -6.69
C TYR A 112 -4.57 -3.70 -6.11
N GLU A 113 -5.78 -3.39 -6.58
CA GLU A 113 -6.99 -4.04 -6.10
C GLU A 113 -7.33 -5.24 -6.98
N ALA A 114 -7.59 -6.38 -6.37
CA ALA A 114 -8.01 -7.58 -7.07
C ALA A 114 -9.03 -8.39 -6.25
N SER A 115 -9.85 -9.17 -6.96
CA SER A 115 -10.86 -10.05 -6.35
C SER A 115 -10.25 -11.36 -5.89
N VAL A 116 -10.75 -11.87 -4.78
CA VAL A 116 -10.44 -13.19 -4.24
C VAL A 116 -11.65 -14.09 -4.41
N ASP A 117 -11.49 -15.20 -5.13
CA ASP A 117 -12.52 -16.18 -5.42
C ASP A 117 -12.45 -17.45 -4.54
N ARG A 118 -11.46 -17.51 -3.66
CA ARG A 118 -11.17 -18.66 -2.79
C ARG A 118 -11.13 -18.28 -1.31
N ALA A 119 -11.19 -19.28 -0.43
CA ALA A 119 -11.24 -19.07 1.03
C ALA A 119 -10.01 -19.62 1.76
N ASP A 120 -9.17 -20.39 1.10
CA ASP A 120 -8.01 -21.08 1.66
C ASP A 120 -6.73 -20.76 0.87
N PHE A 121 -5.63 -20.65 1.58
CA PHE A 121 -4.32 -20.27 1.04
C PHE A 121 -3.21 -21.09 1.70
N ALA A 122 -2.14 -21.32 0.94
CA ALA A 122 -0.93 -22.00 1.44
C ALA A 122 0.04 -20.96 2.02
N THR A 123 -0.25 -20.43 3.19
CA THR A 123 0.41 -19.24 3.78
C THR A 123 1.74 -19.53 4.49
N GLU A 124 2.34 -20.70 4.35
CA GLU A 124 3.58 -21.09 5.03
C GLU A 124 3.61 -20.76 6.56
N GLY A 125 2.45 -20.89 7.22
CA GLY A 125 2.29 -20.65 8.66
C GLY A 125 1.97 -19.19 9.05
N ARG A 126 1.80 -18.29 8.09
CA ARG A 126 1.29 -16.95 8.37
C ARG A 126 -0.22 -16.97 8.56
N ALA A 127 -0.70 -16.29 9.58
CA ALA A 127 -2.14 -16.18 9.81
C ALA A 127 -2.78 -15.15 8.85
N PHE A 128 -3.99 -15.44 8.40
CA PHE A 128 -4.78 -14.53 7.61
C PHE A 128 -6.22 -14.46 8.09
N GLU A 129 -6.88 -13.35 7.80
CA GLU A 129 -8.29 -13.14 8.10
C GLU A 129 -8.98 -12.38 6.96
N PHE A 130 -10.30 -12.60 6.83
CA PHE A 130 -11.16 -11.72 6.04
C PHE A 130 -11.83 -10.72 6.97
N VAL A 131 -11.49 -9.46 6.84
CA VAL A 131 -11.87 -8.38 7.75
C VAL A 131 -12.60 -7.24 7.07
N ASP A 132 -13.23 -6.38 7.86
CA ASP A 132 -13.83 -5.14 7.36
C ASP A 132 -12.76 -4.07 7.09
N GLU A 133 -13.07 -3.14 6.19
CA GLU A 133 -12.22 -1.97 5.93
C GLU A 133 -11.94 -1.16 7.21
N GLY A 134 -12.95 -1.00 8.06
CA GLY A 134 -12.88 -0.25 9.32
C GLY A 134 -12.33 -1.03 10.51
N ASP A 135 -11.76 -2.23 10.34
CA ASP A 135 -11.19 -2.98 11.45
C ASP A 135 -10.06 -2.18 12.11
N ALA A 136 -10.16 -1.94 13.43
CA ALA A 136 -9.20 -1.12 14.17
C ALA A 136 -7.80 -1.74 14.28
N ARG A 137 -7.64 -3.00 13.88
CA ARG A 137 -6.34 -3.69 13.86
C ARG A 137 -5.50 -3.36 12.64
N TRP A 138 -6.07 -2.76 11.58
CA TRP A 138 -5.25 -2.33 10.45
C TRP A 138 -4.08 -1.46 10.89
N SER A 139 -2.91 -1.67 10.31
CA SER A 139 -1.79 -0.75 10.51
C SER A 139 -2.16 0.64 9.97
N ALA A 140 -1.59 1.69 10.53
CA ALA A 140 -1.95 3.07 10.18
C ALA A 140 -1.80 3.35 8.67
N TRP A 141 -0.75 2.83 8.03
CA TRP A 141 -0.53 2.99 6.60
C TRP A 141 -1.60 2.27 5.76
N HIS A 142 -1.91 1.01 6.10
CA HIS A 142 -2.88 0.22 5.35
C HIS A 142 -4.31 0.76 5.53
N ALA A 143 -4.69 1.18 6.73
CA ALA A 143 -5.96 1.87 6.96
C ALA A 143 -6.08 3.14 6.09
N ARG A 144 -5.00 3.92 5.99
CA ARG A 144 -4.98 5.13 5.14
C ARG A 144 -5.10 4.77 3.66
N VAL A 145 -4.42 3.73 3.20
CA VAL A 145 -4.51 3.24 1.81
C VAL A 145 -5.93 2.79 1.48
N LEU A 146 -6.55 1.99 2.33
CA LEU A 146 -7.92 1.52 2.12
C LEU A 146 -8.91 2.68 2.03
N ALA A 147 -8.77 3.69 2.88
CA ALA A 147 -9.61 4.89 2.86
C ALA A 147 -9.36 5.80 1.63
N ALA A 148 -8.20 5.71 0.99
CA ALA A 148 -7.79 6.58 -0.13
C ALA A 148 -7.82 5.89 -1.50
N ARG A 149 -8.52 4.73 -1.63
CA ARG A 149 -8.64 4.04 -2.93
C ARG A 149 -9.15 4.96 -4.03
N GLY A 150 -8.53 4.85 -5.21
CA GLY A 150 -8.79 5.74 -6.34
C GLY A 150 -7.93 7.01 -6.38
N ALA A 151 -7.07 7.22 -5.37
CA ALA A 151 -6.23 8.40 -5.22
C ALA A 151 -4.81 8.07 -4.76
N VAL A 152 -4.18 9.01 -4.05
CA VAL A 152 -2.89 8.86 -3.37
C VAL A 152 -3.13 8.96 -1.87
N ALA A 153 -2.69 7.96 -1.12
CA ALA A 153 -2.67 8.00 0.34
C ALA A 153 -1.43 8.77 0.79
N VAL A 154 -1.64 9.83 1.56
CA VAL A 154 -0.55 10.59 2.16
C VAL A 154 -0.53 10.31 3.64
N PHE A 155 0.63 9.92 4.13
CA PHE A 155 0.90 9.73 5.54
C PHE A 155 2.07 10.63 5.94
N ASP A 156 1.78 11.55 6.85
CA ASP A 156 2.75 12.41 7.50
C ASP A 156 2.62 12.11 8.99
N ASP A 157 3.54 11.35 9.54
CA ASP A 157 3.49 10.92 10.92
C ASP A 157 4.23 11.92 11.85
N GLY A 158 4.75 13.02 11.26
CA GLY A 158 5.61 13.95 11.97
C GLY A 158 6.90 13.27 12.46
N GLY A 159 7.16 12.08 11.92
CA GLY A 159 8.27 11.24 12.26
C GLY A 159 9.59 11.73 11.69
N ASP A 160 10.63 10.98 11.99
CA ASP A 160 11.97 11.26 11.47
C ASP A 160 12.02 10.85 9.97
N PRO A 161 12.14 11.80 9.02
CA PRO A 161 12.36 11.48 7.63
C PRO A 161 13.54 10.52 7.40
N ALA A 162 14.51 10.50 8.34
CA ALA A 162 15.63 9.56 8.28
C ALA A 162 15.17 8.11 8.46
N ALA A 163 14.11 7.83 9.23
CA ALA A 163 13.56 6.48 9.37
C ALA A 163 12.93 5.99 8.08
N THR A 164 12.17 6.86 7.39
CA THR A 164 11.60 6.55 6.06
C THR A 164 12.70 6.34 5.03
N LEU A 165 13.72 7.20 5.01
CA LEU A 165 14.90 7.04 4.16
C LEU A 165 15.67 5.76 4.47
N GLU A 166 15.81 5.38 5.75
CA GLU A 166 16.45 4.12 6.13
C GLU A 166 15.66 2.91 5.64
N LEU A 167 14.33 2.94 5.73
CA LEU A 167 13.46 1.93 5.14
C LEU A 167 13.71 1.81 3.64
N LEU A 168 13.73 2.93 2.92
CA LEU A 168 13.99 2.97 1.49
C LEU A 168 15.39 2.47 1.11
N ARG A 169 16.43 2.83 1.89
CA ARG A 169 17.81 2.37 1.67
C ARG A 169 17.98 0.86 1.86
N LYS A 170 17.13 0.20 2.63
CA LYS A 170 17.09 -1.27 2.74
C LYS A 170 16.48 -1.94 1.51
N VAL A 171 15.88 -1.16 0.62
CA VAL A 171 15.44 -1.66 -0.70
C VAL A 171 16.69 -1.91 -1.54
N PRO A 172 16.91 -3.09 -2.15
CA PRO A 172 17.99 -3.27 -3.10
C PRO A 172 17.78 -2.26 -4.22
N THR A 173 18.84 -1.54 -4.49
CA THR A 173 18.86 -0.60 -5.60
C THR A 173 18.55 -1.37 -6.88
N ALA A 174 17.50 -0.96 -7.60
CA ALA A 174 17.29 -1.34 -8.96
C ALA A 174 18.43 -0.70 -9.76
N GLY A 175 19.53 -1.45 -9.96
CA GLY A 175 20.75 -0.91 -10.54
C GLY A 175 20.58 -0.43 -11.97
N GLU A 176 21.46 0.44 -12.41
CA GLU A 176 21.82 0.84 -13.78
C GLU A 176 20.80 1.61 -14.63
N ASP A 177 19.50 1.56 -14.36
CA ASP A 177 18.46 2.21 -15.17
C ASP A 177 18.08 3.64 -14.69
N GLY A 178 18.82 4.20 -13.73
CA GLY A 178 18.61 5.56 -13.23
C GLY A 178 17.38 5.74 -12.33
N LEU A 179 16.64 4.67 -12.03
CA LEU A 179 15.48 4.70 -11.13
C LEU A 179 15.89 4.89 -9.67
N GLU A 180 17.12 4.50 -9.30
CA GLU A 180 17.65 4.58 -7.93
C GLU A 180 17.55 5.96 -7.29
N ARG A 181 17.83 7.01 -8.05
CA ARG A 181 17.84 8.37 -7.51
C ARG A 181 16.43 8.88 -7.17
N ARG A 182 15.39 8.41 -7.88
CA ARG A 182 14.01 8.87 -7.69
C ARG A 182 13.36 8.35 -6.42
N TYR A 183 13.82 7.20 -5.88
CA TYR A 183 13.29 6.68 -4.61
C TYR A 183 13.69 7.51 -3.39
N TYR A 184 14.75 8.30 -3.49
CA TYR A 184 15.30 9.09 -2.39
C TYR A 184 15.00 10.58 -2.50
N GLU A 185 14.23 10.98 -3.52
CA GLU A 185 13.81 12.36 -3.69
C GLU A 185 12.31 12.47 -3.37
N PRO A 186 11.88 13.45 -2.55
CA PRO A 186 10.46 13.73 -2.35
C PRO A 186 9.81 14.07 -3.69
N LEU A 187 8.58 13.60 -3.90
CA LEU A 187 7.77 13.94 -5.07
C LEU A 187 7.19 15.33 -4.98
#